data_f22c0f887299f58d758b51fab530756a
#
_entry.id   f22c0f887299f58d758b51fab530756a
#
_cell.length_a   1.000
_cell.length_b   1.000
_cell.length_c   1.000
_cell.angle_alpha   90.00
_cell.angle_beta   90.00
_cell.angle_gamma   90.00
#
_symmetry.space_group_name_H-M   'P 1'
#
loop_
_entity.id
_entity.type
_entity.pdbx_description
1 polymer ?
#
loop_
_entity_poly.entity_id
_entity_poly.type
_entity_poly.pdbx_seq_one_letter_code
_entity_poly.pdbx_strand_id
1 'polypeptide(L)'
;AIMSLPNQRRRSNMIYAIFGLALGIALGAYLPVFPQVYSKLVAVAFMASLDAGFGGLRAVKEGTYDSSVFISGFFANGLFAVFLCYFGMRLGIDLYYVAVLAFGLRIFNNIAIIRRLFMKK
;
A
#
# COMPACT_ATOMS: atom_id res chain seq x y z
N ALA A 1 5.86 24.07 -4.55
CA ALA A 1 5.43 22.81 -5.14
C ALA A 1 6.05 21.63 -4.40
N ILE A 2 5.46 20.46 -4.62
CA ILE A 2 5.87 19.24 -3.94
C ILE A 2 7.33 18.90 -4.29
N MET A 3 7.71 19.14 -5.53
CA MET A 3 9.05 18.81 -6.01
C MET A 3 10.14 19.64 -5.33
N SER A 4 9.77 20.74 -4.70
CA SER A 4 10.72 21.62 -4.03
C SER A 4 10.75 21.42 -2.51
N LEU A 5 10.26 20.28 -2.01
CA LEU A 5 10.34 19.99 -0.59
C LEU A 5 11.77 20.00 -0.10
N PRO A 6 12.04 20.61 1.07
CA PRO A 6 13.37 20.55 1.65
C PRO A 6 13.81 19.11 1.90
N ASN A 7 15.11 18.87 1.83
CA ASN A 7 15.65 17.53 2.07
C ASN A 7 15.25 16.99 3.43
N GLN A 8 15.20 17.84 4.45
CA GLN A 8 14.78 17.41 5.79
C GLN A 8 13.36 16.91 5.80
N ARG A 9 12.44 17.62 5.13
CA ARG A 9 11.05 17.22 5.08
C ARG A 9 10.88 15.92 4.30
N ARG A 10 11.59 15.80 3.19
CA ARG A 10 11.56 14.57 2.39
C ARG A 10 12.06 13.39 3.20
N ARG A 11 13.18 13.56 3.91
CA ARG A 11 13.73 12.52 4.77
C ARG A 11 12.77 12.16 5.88
N SER A 12 12.14 13.15 6.51
CA SER A 12 11.18 12.93 7.58
C SER A 12 9.98 12.15 7.08
N ASN A 13 9.43 12.52 5.90
CA ASN A 13 8.31 11.80 5.32
C ASN A 13 8.67 10.35 5.00
N MET A 14 9.88 10.13 4.51
CA MET A 14 10.35 8.79 4.20
C MET A 14 10.51 7.95 5.46
N ILE A 15 11.01 8.55 6.54
CA ILE A 15 11.14 7.85 7.82
C ILE A 15 9.78 7.46 8.36
N TYR A 16 8.79 8.35 8.28
CA TYR A 16 7.44 8.03 8.74
C TYR A 16 6.83 6.91 7.89
N ALA A 17 7.04 6.94 6.59
CA ALA A 17 6.52 5.90 5.69
C ALA A 17 7.16 4.54 6.02
N ILE A 18 8.47 4.51 6.21
CA ILE A 18 9.19 3.27 6.55
C ILE A 18 8.72 2.76 7.91
N PHE A 19 8.60 3.66 8.89
CA PHE A 19 8.16 3.28 10.23
C PHE A 19 6.74 2.72 10.20
N GLY A 20 5.84 3.39 9.49
CA GLY A 20 4.46 2.91 9.35
C GLY A 20 4.38 1.55 8.68
N LEU A 21 5.17 1.34 7.64
CA LEU A 21 5.21 0.06 6.94
C LEU A 21 5.74 -1.03 7.85
N ALA A 22 6.84 -0.77 8.56
CA ALA A 22 7.43 -1.73 9.48
C ALA A 22 6.46 -2.07 10.61
N LEU A 23 5.80 -1.05 11.17
CA LEU A 23 4.83 -1.25 12.24
C LEU A 23 3.64 -2.07 11.75
N GLY A 24 3.15 -1.77 10.54
CA GLY A 24 2.05 -2.51 9.96
C GLY A 24 2.38 -3.98 9.76
N ILE A 25 3.56 -4.28 9.24
CA ILE A 25 4.01 -5.65 9.06
C ILE A 25 4.14 -6.35 10.42
N ALA A 26 4.70 -5.68 11.40
CA ALA A 26 4.86 -6.26 12.74
C ALA A 26 3.51 -6.57 13.38
N LEU A 27 2.56 -5.64 13.30
CA LEU A 27 1.21 -5.86 13.82
C LEU A 27 0.51 -6.99 13.09
N GLY A 28 0.67 -7.04 11.77
CA GLY A 28 0.07 -8.11 10.97
C GLY A 28 0.59 -9.48 11.34
N ALA A 29 1.88 -9.58 11.70
CA ALA A 29 2.48 -10.85 12.08
C ALA A 29 1.90 -11.40 13.38
N TYR A 30 1.38 -10.54 14.24
CA TYR A 30 0.80 -10.95 15.51
C TYR A 30 -0.71 -11.06 15.50
N LEU A 31 -1.35 -10.83 14.36
CA LEU A 31 -2.80 -10.96 14.27
C LEU A 31 -3.20 -12.43 14.40
N PRO A 32 -4.33 -12.69 15.09
CA PRO A 32 -4.85 -14.06 15.17
C PRO A 32 -5.34 -14.54 13.80
N VAL A 33 -5.47 -15.84 13.66
CA VAL A 33 -6.04 -16.43 12.46
C VAL A 33 -7.53 -16.05 12.40
N PHE A 34 -7.95 -15.44 11.31
CA PHE A 34 -9.33 -15.04 11.12
C PHE A 34 -10.17 -16.21 10.57
N PRO A 35 -11.49 -16.22 10.85
CA PRO A 35 -12.38 -17.16 10.18
C PRO A 35 -12.23 -17.01 8.66
N GLN A 36 -12.39 -18.12 7.95
CA GLN A 36 -12.14 -18.14 6.51
C GLN A 36 -13.02 -17.17 5.74
N VAL A 37 -14.22 -16.89 6.25
CA VAL A 37 -15.12 -15.92 5.62
C VAL A 37 -14.48 -14.53 5.55
N TYR A 38 -13.73 -14.14 6.58
CA TYR A 38 -13.15 -12.80 6.66
C TYR A 38 -11.69 -12.74 6.22
N SER A 39 -11.02 -13.90 6.13
CA SER A 39 -9.58 -13.89 5.88
C SER A 39 -9.22 -13.27 4.53
N LYS A 40 -10.04 -13.51 3.51
CA LYS A 40 -9.78 -12.91 2.20
C LYS A 40 -9.95 -11.40 2.22
N LEU A 41 -10.95 -10.90 2.95
CA LEU A 41 -11.16 -9.45 3.08
C LEU A 41 -10.00 -8.80 3.82
N VAL A 42 -9.54 -9.44 4.89
CA VAL A 42 -8.39 -8.94 5.65
C VAL A 42 -7.13 -8.96 4.79
N ALA A 43 -6.93 -10.04 4.03
CA ALA A 43 -5.76 -10.15 3.17
C ALA A 43 -5.73 -9.07 2.10
N VAL A 44 -6.89 -8.77 1.49
CA VAL A 44 -6.97 -7.71 0.49
C VAL A 44 -6.71 -6.35 1.12
N ALA A 45 -7.25 -6.10 2.32
CA ALA A 45 -6.99 -4.86 3.02
C ALA A 45 -5.51 -4.71 3.36
N PHE A 46 -4.87 -5.80 3.74
CA PHE A 46 -3.44 -5.81 4.01
C PHE A 46 -2.63 -5.48 2.74
N MET A 47 -3.00 -6.11 1.62
CA MET A 47 -2.33 -5.84 0.34
C MET A 47 -2.52 -4.39 -0.10
N ALA A 48 -3.71 -3.84 0.12
CA ALA A 48 -3.96 -2.44 -0.19
C ALA A 48 -3.08 -1.53 0.67
N SER A 49 -2.89 -1.89 1.93
CA SER A 49 -2.03 -1.13 2.83
C SER A 49 -0.57 -1.17 2.38
N LEU A 50 -0.09 -2.35 1.98
CA LEU A 50 1.28 -2.48 1.46
C LEU A 50 1.45 -1.67 0.18
N ASP A 51 0.47 -1.73 -0.71
CA ASP A 51 0.50 -0.95 -1.95
C ASP A 51 0.61 0.54 -1.65
N ALA A 52 -0.20 1.02 -0.72
CA ALA A 52 -0.16 2.43 -0.33
C ALA A 52 1.19 2.80 0.30
N GLY A 53 1.72 1.92 1.16
CA GLY A 53 3.00 2.17 1.81
C GLY A 53 4.14 2.30 0.82
N PHE A 54 4.25 1.34 -0.10
CA PHE A 54 5.31 1.38 -1.09
C PHE A 54 5.09 2.50 -2.10
N GLY A 55 3.84 2.78 -2.46
CA GLY A 55 3.54 3.91 -3.33
C GLY A 55 3.90 5.24 -2.71
N GLY A 56 3.61 5.40 -1.42
CA GLY A 56 3.99 6.59 -0.68
C GLY A 56 5.49 6.76 -0.57
N LEU A 57 6.19 5.66 -0.30
CA LEU A 57 7.65 5.67 -0.21
C LEU A 57 8.27 6.11 -1.54
N ARG A 58 7.76 5.56 -2.63
CA ARG A 58 8.20 5.95 -3.96
C ARG A 58 7.96 7.43 -4.20
N ALA A 59 6.77 7.94 -3.84
CA ALA A 59 6.42 9.34 -4.05
C ALA A 59 7.34 10.26 -3.25
N VAL A 60 7.65 9.90 -2.00
CA VAL A 60 8.58 10.68 -1.19
C VAL A 60 9.95 10.71 -1.84
N LYS A 61 10.41 9.56 -2.33
CA LYS A 61 11.72 9.46 -2.96
C LYS A 61 11.79 10.26 -4.25
N GLU A 62 10.69 10.29 -5.01
CA GLU A 62 10.60 11.07 -6.25
C GLU A 62 10.34 12.55 -6.01
N GLY A 63 9.99 12.94 -4.79
CA GLY A 63 9.68 14.32 -4.47
C GLY A 63 8.26 14.73 -4.87
N THR A 64 7.37 13.77 -5.08
CA THR A 64 6.00 14.03 -5.52
C THR A 64 4.97 13.69 -4.45
N TYR A 65 5.40 13.46 -3.22
CA TYR A 65 4.50 13.05 -2.15
C TYR A 65 3.51 14.17 -1.80
N ASP A 66 2.24 13.79 -1.71
CA ASP A 66 1.17 14.68 -1.30
C ASP A 66 0.28 13.90 -0.33
N SER A 67 0.17 14.39 0.90
CA SER A 67 -0.59 13.70 1.94
C SER A 67 -2.05 13.50 1.58
N SER A 68 -2.68 14.51 0.96
CA SER A 68 -4.09 14.41 0.58
C SER A 68 -4.29 13.33 -0.46
N VAL A 69 -3.43 13.30 -1.47
CA VAL A 69 -3.50 12.28 -2.52
C VAL A 69 -3.23 10.90 -1.93
N PHE A 70 -2.22 10.81 -1.06
CA PHE A 70 -1.87 9.52 -0.44
C PHE A 70 -3.03 8.97 0.39
N ILE A 71 -3.57 9.79 1.30
CA ILE A 71 -4.61 9.34 2.22
C ILE A 71 -5.89 9.00 1.47
N SER A 72 -6.31 9.87 0.55
CA SER A 72 -7.53 9.62 -0.22
C SER A 72 -7.38 8.39 -1.10
N GLY A 73 -6.22 8.22 -1.72
CA GLY A 73 -5.95 7.04 -2.54
C GLY A 73 -5.94 5.76 -1.74
N PHE A 74 -5.33 5.81 -0.55
CA PHE A 74 -5.29 4.65 0.33
C PHE A 74 -6.70 4.18 0.67
N PHE A 75 -7.55 5.09 1.13
CA PHE A 75 -8.91 4.71 1.51
C PHE A 75 -9.76 4.32 0.31
N ALA A 76 -9.68 5.08 -0.79
CA ALA A 76 -10.47 4.78 -1.97
C ALA A 76 -10.11 3.42 -2.57
N ASN A 77 -8.82 3.16 -2.74
CA ASN A 77 -8.38 1.91 -3.34
C ASN A 77 -8.62 0.73 -2.41
N GLY A 78 -8.39 0.92 -1.12
CA GLY A 78 -8.62 -0.13 -0.13
C GLY A 78 -10.08 -0.51 -0.03
N LEU A 79 -10.95 0.49 0.06
CA LEU A 79 -12.39 0.24 0.15
C LEU A 79 -12.92 -0.41 -1.13
N PHE A 80 -12.47 0.07 -2.28
CA PHE A 80 -12.91 -0.52 -3.54
C PHE A 80 -12.47 -1.98 -3.65
N ALA A 81 -11.25 -2.27 -3.24
CA ALA A 81 -10.71 -3.63 -3.32
C ALA A 81 -11.46 -4.59 -2.38
N VAL A 82 -11.73 -4.15 -1.15
CA VAL A 82 -12.50 -4.94 -0.20
C VAL A 82 -13.91 -5.16 -0.72
N PHE A 83 -14.52 -4.12 -1.25
CA PHE A 83 -15.86 -4.18 -1.83
C PHE A 83 -15.91 -5.16 -2.99
N LEU A 84 -14.94 -5.09 -3.87
CA LEU A 84 -14.82 -5.99 -5.02
C LEU A 84 -14.70 -7.44 -4.56
N CYS A 85 -13.85 -7.68 -3.58
CA CYS A 85 -13.67 -9.02 -3.01
C CYS A 85 -14.96 -9.54 -2.41
N TYR A 86 -15.65 -8.70 -1.65
CA TYR A 86 -16.92 -9.08 -1.01
C TYR A 86 -17.98 -9.42 -2.05
N PHE A 87 -18.11 -8.59 -3.08
CA PHE A 87 -19.06 -8.88 -4.16
C PHE A 87 -18.73 -10.17 -4.87
N GLY A 88 -17.44 -10.41 -5.11
CA GLY A 88 -17.02 -11.67 -5.71
C GLY A 88 -17.50 -12.86 -4.89
N MET A 89 -17.34 -12.78 -3.58
CA MET A 89 -17.78 -13.85 -2.69
C MET A 89 -19.28 -14.07 -2.78
N ARG A 90 -20.06 -12.98 -2.89
CA ARG A 90 -21.50 -13.08 -3.03
C ARG A 90 -21.94 -13.67 -4.37
N LEU A 91 -21.18 -13.40 -5.42
CA LEU A 91 -21.50 -13.85 -6.76
C LEU A 91 -20.89 -15.20 -7.12
N GLY A 92 -20.07 -15.74 -6.23
CA GLY A 92 -19.37 -16.99 -6.50
C GLY A 92 -18.20 -16.85 -7.47
N ILE A 93 -17.72 -15.64 -7.68
CA ILE A 93 -16.57 -15.36 -8.54
C ILE A 93 -15.41 -14.95 -7.65
N ASP A 94 -14.24 -15.52 -7.87
CA ASP A 94 -13.09 -15.29 -7.00
C ASP A 94 -12.35 -14.01 -7.38
N LEU A 95 -13.02 -12.88 -7.18
CA LEU A 95 -12.45 -11.56 -7.48
C LEU A 95 -11.33 -11.18 -6.51
N TYR A 96 -11.19 -11.91 -5.43
CA TYR A 96 -10.07 -11.79 -4.50
C TYR A 96 -8.74 -11.86 -5.23
N TYR A 97 -8.58 -12.82 -6.13
CA TYR A 97 -7.32 -12.99 -6.86
C TYR A 97 -7.05 -11.84 -7.81
N VAL A 98 -8.09 -11.22 -8.34
CA VAL A 98 -7.92 -10.02 -9.18
C VAL A 98 -7.33 -8.88 -8.36
N ALA A 99 -7.88 -8.65 -7.19
CA ALA A 99 -7.38 -7.58 -6.31
C ALA A 99 -5.95 -7.85 -5.86
N VAL A 100 -5.66 -9.08 -5.43
CA VAL A 100 -4.31 -9.44 -4.97
C VAL A 100 -3.30 -9.29 -6.11
N LEU A 101 -3.66 -9.74 -7.30
CA LEU A 101 -2.77 -9.61 -8.45
C LEU A 101 -2.50 -8.15 -8.79
N ALA A 102 -3.54 -7.33 -8.80
CA ALA A 102 -3.40 -5.91 -9.11
C ALA A 102 -2.48 -5.22 -8.11
N PHE A 103 -2.71 -5.42 -6.82
CA PHE A 103 -1.85 -4.84 -5.79
C PHE A 103 -0.44 -5.40 -5.85
N GLY A 104 -0.31 -6.69 -6.07
CA GLY A 104 0.99 -7.34 -6.16
C GLY A 104 1.85 -6.76 -7.27
N LEU A 105 1.26 -6.57 -8.45
CA LEU A 105 1.98 -5.98 -9.57
C LEU A 105 2.43 -4.55 -9.26
N ARG A 106 1.56 -3.77 -8.63
CA ARG A 106 1.91 -2.40 -8.25
C ARG A 106 3.00 -2.37 -7.20
N ILE A 107 2.92 -3.27 -6.22
CA ILE A 107 3.95 -3.35 -5.18
C ILE A 107 5.31 -3.69 -5.80
N PHE A 108 5.36 -4.68 -6.66
CA PHE A 108 6.61 -5.05 -7.33
C PHE A 108 7.16 -3.90 -8.16
N ASN A 109 6.29 -3.21 -8.89
CA ASN A 109 6.71 -2.07 -9.69
C ASN A 109 7.26 -0.94 -8.82
N ASN A 110 6.58 -0.65 -7.72
CA ASN A 110 7.04 0.38 -6.79
C ASN A 110 8.37 0.01 -6.15
N ILE A 111 8.53 -1.25 -5.77
CA ILE A 111 9.80 -1.73 -5.20
C ILE A 111 10.93 -1.57 -6.21
N ALA A 112 10.68 -1.93 -7.46
CA ALA A 112 11.69 -1.82 -8.51
C ALA A 112 12.11 -0.37 -8.72
N ILE A 113 11.15 0.54 -8.72
CA ILE A 113 11.45 1.97 -8.90
C ILE A 113 12.17 2.53 -7.68
N ILE A 114 11.74 2.17 -6.48
CA ILE A 114 12.41 2.60 -5.25
C ILE A 114 13.86 2.11 -5.24
N ARG A 115 14.08 0.86 -5.61
CA ARG A 115 15.41 0.30 -5.68
C ARG A 115 16.30 1.10 -6.63
N ARG A 116 15.78 1.43 -7.80
CA ARG A 116 16.54 2.21 -8.78
C ARG A 116 16.86 3.62 -8.28
N LEU A 117 15.90 4.22 -7.56
CA LEU A 117 16.11 5.56 -6.99
C LEU A 117 17.16 5.55 -5.90
N PHE A 118 17.24 4.50 -5.11
CA PHE A 118 18.27 4.35 -4.10
C PHE A 118 19.65 4.12 -4.71
N MET A 119 19.70 3.45 -5.86
CA MET A 119 20.97 3.19 -6.54
C MET A 119 21.50 4.40 -7.28
N LYS A 120 20.62 5.32 -7.66
CA LYS A 120 21.02 6.61 -8.22
C LYS A 120 21.46 7.51 -7.08
N LYS A 121 22.60 8.08 -7.14
CA LYS A 121 23.04 8.97 -6.08
C LYS A 121 23.03 10.41 -6.47
#